data_dc72ca505df80f490c1e58182aa2b928
#
_entry.id   dc72ca505df80f490c1e58182aa2b928
#
_cell.length_a   1.000
_cell.length_b   1.000
_cell.length_c   1.000
_cell.angle_alpha   90.00
_cell.angle_beta   90.00
_cell.angle_gamma   90.00
#
_symmetry.space_group_name_H-M   'P 1'
#
loop_
_entity.id
_entity.type
_entity.pdbx_description
1 polymer ?
#
loop_
_entity_poly.entity_id
_entity_poly.type
_entity_poly.pdbx_seq_one_letter_code
_entity_poly.pdbx_strand_id
1 'polypeptide(L)'
;MWSREEALTDPSIREPLMFLSEFRFSLRDIPTEISVRLYRPIHSDKIVVRRSHDISVSGLNAQQAAKCEDDSKEGEVLHAAVDELLCVYNAARDQGLTPDTSWLKPNADFC
;
A
#
# COMPACT_ATOMS: atom_id res chain seq x y z
N MET A 1 5.28 24.43 25.40
CA MET A 1 5.79 23.79 24.16
C MET A 1 4.71 22.86 23.61
N TRP A 2 4.49 22.91 22.31
CA TRP A 2 3.45 22.09 21.67
C TRP A 2 3.98 20.71 21.34
N SER A 3 3.23 19.67 21.68
CA SER A 3 3.47 18.34 21.12
C SER A 3 2.85 18.24 19.73
N ARG A 4 3.20 17.21 18.95
CA ARG A 4 2.59 16.98 17.63
C ARG A 4 1.08 16.82 17.73
N GLU A 5 0.65 16.06 18.73
CA GLU A 5 -0.75 15.77 18.96
C GLU A 5 -1.50 17.04 19.31
N GLU A 6 -0.95 17.86 20.17
CA GLU A 6 -1.57 19.14 20.57
C GLU A 6 -1.66 20.11 19.41
N ALA A 7 -0.59 20.19 18.60
CA ALA A 7 -0.53 21.11 17.45
C ALA A 7 -1.60 20.79 16.40
N LEU A 8 -2.05 19.55 16.32
CA LEU A 8 -3.00 19.09 15.30
C LEU A 8 -4.38 18.73 15.87
N THR A 9 -4.73 19.30 17.02
CA THR A 9 -6.00 18.98 17.71
C THR A 9 -7.14 19.90 17.32
N ASP A 10 -6.90 20.97 16.57
CA ASP A 10 -7.97 21.90 16.17
C ASP A 10 -9.10 21.16 15.44
N PRO A 11 -10.38 21.44 15.77
CA PRO A 11 -11.51 20.78 15.12
C PRO A 11 -11.60 21.00 13.62
N SER A 12 -10.91 21.99 13.09
CA SER A 12 -10.86 22.25 11.65
C SER A 12 -9.89 21.33 10.90
N ILE A 13 -9.07 20.58 11.63
CA ILE A 13 -8.10 19.66 11.05
C ILE A 13 -8.72 18.26 10.97
N ARG A 14 -8.70 17.68 9.76
CA ARG A 14 -9.20 16.33 9.52
C ARG A 14 -8.05 15.39 9.23
N GLU A 15 -8.10 14.23 9.86
CA GLU A 15 -7.21 13.10 9.56
C GLU A 15 -5.72 13.48 9.49
N PRO A 16 -5.16 14.14 10.51
CA PRO A 16 -3.75 14.46 10.47
C PRO A 16 -2.91 13.19 10.51
N LEU A 17 -2.02 13.06 9.52
CA LEU A 17 -1.16 11.90 9.35
C LEU A 17 0.29 12.30 9.50
N MET A 18 1.07 11.43 10.11
CA MET A 18 2.52 11.55 10.15
C MET A 18 3.11 10.55 9.17
N PHE A 19 3.98 11.02 8.28
CA PHE A 19 4.72 10.14 7.38
C PHE A 19 5.74 9.34 8.18
N LEU A 20 5.75 8.03 7.99
CA LEU A 20 6.70 7.14 8.65
C LEU A 20 7.83 6.72 7.71
N SER A 21 7.48 6.13 6.57
CA SER A 21 8.46 5.58 5.65
C SER A 21 7.88 5.41 4.26
N GLU A 22 8.77 5.36 3.28
CA GLU A 22 8.42 5.06 1.90
C GLU A 22 9.36 4.00 1.37
N PHE A 23 8.81 3.03 0.67
CA PHE A 23 9.56 1.96 0.03
C PHE A 23 9.24 1.94 -1.45
N ARG A 24 10.24 1.70 -2.28
CA ARG A 24 10.10 1.64 -3.73
C ARG A 24 10.68 0.33 -4.23
N PHE A 25 9.95 -0.33 -5.12
CA PHE A 25 10.39 -1.57 -5.73
C PHE A 25 9.70 -1.79 -7.06
N SER A 26 10.20 -2.74 -7.83
CA SER A 26 9.55 -3.19 -9.05
C SER A 26 9.33 -4.69 -8.98
N LEU A 27 8.30 -5.17 -9.62
CA LEU A 27 8.11 -6.61 -9.78
C LEU A 27 9.10 -7.13 -10.84
N ARG A 28 9.45 -8.41 -10.73
CA ARG A 28 10.56 -9.00 -11.49
C ARG A 28 10.50 -8.73 -12.99
N ASP A 29 9.35 -8.90 -13.60
CA ASP A 29 9.18 -8.81 -15.05
C ASP A 29 8.40 -7.55 -15.47
N ILE A 30 8.12 -6.66 -14.54
CA ILE A 30 7.42 -5.40 -14.81
C ILE A 30 8.29 -4.26 -14.32
N PRO A 31 8.80 -3.41 -15.23
CA PRO A 31 9.75 -2.36 -14.85
C PRO A 31 9.15 -1.17 -14.12
N THR A 32 7.83 -1.10 -14.05
CA THR A 32 7.14 0.00 -13.36
C THR A 32 7.50 0.02 -11.88
N GLU A 33 7.96 1.16 -11.38
CA GLU A 33 8.28 1.33 -9.97
C GLU A 33 7.01 1.50 -9.14
N ILE A 34 6.90 0.70 -8.10
CA ILE A 34 5.78 0.77 -7.15
C ILE A 34 6.30 1.41 -5.87
N SER A 35 5.58 2.42 -5.39
CA SER A 35 5.87 3.05 -4.11
C SER A 35 4.84 2.64 -3.08
N VAL A 36 5.31 2.33 -1.88
CA VAL A 36 4.46 2.03 -0.73
C VAL A 36 4.83 3.01 0.37
N ARG A 37 3.85 3.78 0.83
CA ARG A 37 4.05 4.76 1.91
C ARG A 37 3.29 4.33 3.14
N LEU A 38 3.95 4.44 4.28
CA LEU A 38 3.34 4.16 5.57
C LEU A 38 3.15 5.47 6.32
N TYR A 39 1.95 5.65 6.86
CA TYR A 39 1.56 6.81 7.65
C TYR A 39 0.98 6.36 8.98
N ARG A 40 1.09 7.19 9.97
CA ARG A 40 0.39 6.99 11.24
C ARG A 40 -0.50 8.20 11.52
N PRO A 41 -1.80 7.98 11.76
CA PRO A 41 -2.65 9.07 12.24
C PRO A 41 -2.11 9.61 13.58
N ILE A 42 -2.13 10.92 13.74
CA ILE A 42 -1.50 11.56 14.91
C ILE A 42 -2.11 11.09 16.23
N HIS A 43 -3.41 10.78 16.21
CA HIS A 43 -4.15 10.38 17.42
C HIS A 43 -4.38 8.86 17.50
N SER A 44 -3.63 8.09 16.76
CA SER A 44 -3.75 6.63 16.72
C SER A 44 -2.37 5.98 16.65
N ASP A 45 -2.28 4.72 17.07
CA ASP A 45 -1.08 3.92 16.93
C ASP A 45 -1.14 2.97 15.71
N LYS A 46 -2.24 2.99 14.99
CA LYS A 46 -2.41 2.14 13.80
C LYS A 46 -1.77 2.77 12.58
N ILE A 47 -1.18 1.94 11.72
CA ILE A 47 -0.48 2.40 10.54
C ILE A 47 -1.40 2.30 9.32
N VAL A 48 -1.41 3.36 8.51
CA VAL A 48 -2.15 3.42 7.26
C VAL A 48 -1.18 3.24 6.11
N VAL A 49 -1.52 2.37 5.16
CA VAL A 49 -0.71 2.09 3.98
C VAL A 49 -1.34 2.75 2.75
N ARG A 50 -0.49 3.35 1.92
CA ARG A 50 -0.89 3.84 0.60
C ARG A 50 0.09 3.32 -0.44
N ARG A 51 -0.43 2.80 -1.55
CA ARG A 51 0.36 2.28 -2.67
C ARG A 51 0.16 3.14 -3.89
N SER A 52 1.23 3.34 -4.66
CA SER A 52 1.15 4.10 -5.91
C SER A 52 0.39 3.35 -7.00
N HIS A 53 0.37 2.03 -6.94
CA HIS A 53 -0.27 1.17 -7.93
C HIS A 53 -1.00 0.03 -7.27
N ASP A 54 -2.12 -0.35 -7.86
CA ASP A 54 -2.82 -1.59 -7.55
C ASP A 54 -2.63 -2.56 -8.71
N ILE A 55 -2.74 -3.85 -8.42
CA ILE A 55 -2.58 -4.88 -9.44
C ILE A 55 -3.94 -5.45 -9.84
N SER A 56 -4.14 -5.56 -11.15
CA SER A 56 -5.36 -6.14 -11.71
C SER A 56 -4.99 -6.87 -13.00
N VAL A 57 -5.29 -8.16 -13.04
CA VAL A 57 -4.95 -9.00 -14.19
C VAL A 57 -6.24 -9.50 -14.83
N SER A 58 -6.42 -9.16 -16.11
CA SER A 58 -7.58 -9.60 -16.89
C SER A 58 -7.58 -11.12 -17.07
N GLY A 59 -8.70 -11.75 -16.83
CA GLY A 59 -8.85 -13.19 -16.98
C GLY A 59 -8.35 -14.01 -15.78
N LEU A 60 -7.93 -13.36 -14.70
CA LEU A 60 -7.47 -14.04 -13.51
C LEU A 60 -8.64 -14.36 -12.57
N ASN A 61 -8.80 -15.63 -12.25
CA ASN A 61 -9.77 -16.12 -11.26
C ASN A 61 -9.12 -16.31 -9.90
N ALA A 62 -8.38 -15.33 -9.43
CA ALA A 62 -7.79 -15.39 -8.10
C ALA A 62 -8.74 -14.73 -7.10
N GLN A 63 -8.88 -15.36 -5.95
CA GLN A 63 -9.52 -14.69 -4.82
C GLN A 63 -8.59 -13.58 -4.36
N GLN A 64 -9.17 -12.44 -4.03
CA GLN A 64 -8.39 -11.36 -3.46
C GLN A 64 -7.79 -11.83 -2.14
N ALA A 65 -6.53 -11.52 -1.96
CA ALA A 65 -5.88 -11.74 -0.67
C ALA A 65 -6.65 -10.98 0.41
N ALA A 66 -6.63 -11.52 1.62
CA ALA A 66 -7.26 -10.85 2.75
C ALA A 66 -6.75 -9.41 2.86
N LYS A 67 -7.66 -8.50 3.16
CA LYS A 67 -7.27 -7.11 3.34
C LYS A 67 -6.23 -6.98 4.43
N CYS A 68 -5.26 -6.13 4.18
CA CYS A 68 -4.31 -5.72 5.19
C CYS A 68 -5.07 -5.10 6.37
N GLU A 69 -5.00 -5.74 7.52
CA GLU A 69 -5.56 -5.15 8.73
C GLU A 69 -4.60 -4.10 9.25
N ASP A 70 -5.17 -3.03 9.81
CA ASP A 70 -4.37 -1.99 10.44
C ASP A 70 -3.60 -2.59 11.62
N ASP A 71 -2.30 -2.37 11.63
CA ASP A 71 -1.40 -2.85 12.68
C ASP A 71 -0.53 -1.69 13.12
N SER A 72 0.00 -1.78 14.33
CA SER A 72 0.94 -0.81 14.87
C SER A 72 2.39 -1.10 14.49
N LYS A 73 2.67 -2.24 13.86
CA LYS A 73 4.02 -2.67 13.46
C LYS A 73 4.25 -2.42 11.99
N GLU A 74 5.21 -1.57 11.67
CA GLU A 74 5.53 -1.22 10.28
C GLU A 74 5.85 -2.43 9.41
N GLY A 75 6.66 -3.36 9.91
CA GLY A 75 7.06 -4.53 9.15
C GLY A 75 5.87 -5.42 8.78
N GLU A 76 4.94 -5.59 9.69
CA GLU A 76 3.75 -6.39 9.47
C GLU A 76 2.83 -5.75 8.42
N VAL A 77 2.62 -4.44 8.54
CA VAL A 77 1.77 -3.70 7.60
C VAL A 77 2.40 -3.68 6.22
N LEU A 78 3.72 -3.45 6.14
CA LEU A 78 4.43 -3.45 4.87
C LEU A 78 4.37 -4.83 4.21
N HIS A 79 4.62 -5.89 4.98
CA HIS A 79 4.57 -7.26 4.46
C HIS A 79 3.19 -7.59 3.89
N ALA A 80 2.13 -7.25 4.62
CA ALA A 80 0.76 -7.51 4.16
C ALA A 80 0.45 -6.74 2.87
N ALA A 81 0.87 -5.48 2.78
CA ALA A 81 0.63 -4.65 1.60
C ALA A 81 1.37 -5.20 0.36
N VAL A 82 2.61 -5.65 0.54
CA VAL A 82 3.41 -6.25 -0.53
C VAL A 82 2.83 -7.60 -0.93
N ASP A 83 2.42 -8.40 0.06
CA ASP A 83 1.86 -9.73 -0.18
C ASP A 83 0.57 -9.69 -0.99
N GLU A 84 -0.26 -8.68 -0.80
CA GLU A 84 -1.46 -8.49 -1.63
C GLU A 84 -1.11 -8.36 -3.11
N LEU A 85 -0.04 -7.62 -3.42
CA LEU A 85 0.43 -7.48 -4.80
C LEU A 85 1.02 -8.78 -5.32
N LEU A 86 1.83 -9.45 -4.50
CA LEU A 86 2.53 -10.66 -4.91
C LEU A 86 1.59 -11.85 -5.08
N CYS A 87 0.52 -11.95 -4.29
CA CYS A 87 -0.46 -13.00 -4.44
C CYS A 87 -1.11 -12.98 -5.83
N VAL A 88 -1.51 -11.80 -6.29
CA VAL A 88 -2.11 -11.66 -7.62
C VAL A 88 -1.07 -11.89 -8.71
N TYR A 89 0.11 -11.31 -8.56
CA TYR A 89 1.19 -11.46 -9.52
C TYR A 89 1.60 -12.93 -9.71
N ASN A 90 1.82 -13.63 -8.61
CA ASN A 90 2.23 -15.04 -8.67
C ASN A 90 1.10 -15.94 -9.19
N ALA A 91 -0.14 -15.68 -8.80
CA ALA A 91 -1.29 -16.44 -9.30
C ALA A 91 -1.44 -16.29 -10.81
N ALA A 92 -1.24 -15.08 -11.33
CA ALA A 92 -1.29 -14.82 -12.77
C ALA A 92 -0.18 -15.57 -13.51
N ARG A 93 1.03 -15.56 -12.97
CA ARG A 93 2.15 -16.29 -13.57
C ARG A 93 1.93 -17.81 -13.53
N ASP A 94 1.38 -18.32 -12.44
CA ASP A 94 1.06 -19.74 -12.30
C ASP A 94 0.01 -20.20 -13.32
N GLN A 95 -0.85 -19.30 -13.76
CA GLN A 95 -1.83 -19.56 -14.82
C GLN A 95 -1.24 -19.39 -16.22
N GLY A 96 0.04 -19.12 -16.35
CA GLY A 96 0.72 -18.97 -17.63
C GLY A 96 0.56 -17.60 -18.27
N LEU A 97 0.04 -16.62 -17.55
CA LEU A 97 -0.11 -15.26 -18.08
C LEU A 97 1.25 -14.55 -18.09
N THR A 98 1.48 -13.76 -19.14
CA THR A 98 2.75 -13.04 -19.28
C THR A 98 2.67 -11.70 -18.53
N PRO A 99 3.62 -11.41 -17.63
CA PRO A 99 3.65 -10.13 -16.95
C PRO A 99 3.67 -8.95 -17.92
N ASP A 100 2.87 -7.94 -17.62
CA ASP A 100 2.71 -6.76 -18.46
C ASP A 100 2.53 -5.53 -17.57
N THR A 101 3.01 -4.39 -18.05
CA THR A 101 2.84 -3.11 -17.35
C THR A 101 1.38 -2.75 -17.12
N SER A 102 0.49 -3.23 -17.97
CA SER A 102 -0.97 -3.00 -17.83
C SER A 102 -1.56 -3.67 -16.59
N TRP A 103 -0.86 -4.61 -15.97
CA TRP A 103 -1.31 -5.22 -14.72
C TRP A 103 -1.31 -4.22 -13.57
N LEU A 104 -0.45 -3.22 -13.63
CA LEU A 104 -0.33 -2.20 -12.60
C LEU A 104 -1.11 -0.95 -13.01
N LYS A 105 -2.05 -0.57 -12.18
CA LYS A 105 -2.88 0.60 -12.42
C LYS A 105 -2.52 1.70 -11.42
N PRO A 106 -2.18 2.91 -11.91
CA PRO A 106 -1.89 4.02 -11.00
C PRO A 106 -3.06 4.31 -10.07
N ASN A 107 -2.74 4.54 -8.82
CA ASN A 107 -3.73 4.90 -7.82
C ASN A 107 -3.84 6.43 -7.77
N ALA A 108 -5.00 6.97 -8.13
CA ALA A 108 -5.21 8.41 -8.23
C ALA A 108 -5.07 9.12 -6.89
N ASP A 109 -5.31 8.41 -5.80
CA ASP A 109 -5.25 8.97 -4.45
C ASP A 109 -3.84 9.01 -3.88
N PHE A 110 -2.88 8.48 -4.62
CA PHE A 110 -1.49 8.48 -4.20
C PHE A 110 -0.81 9.77 -4.67
N CYS A 111 -0.44 10.59 -3.74
CA CYS A 111 0.26 11.84 -4.05
C CYS A 111 1.42 12.05 -3.12
#